data_689a886ac1701aa91017dab42d196d68
#
_entry.id   689a886ac1701aa91017dab42d196d68
#
_cell.length_a   1.000
_cell.length_b   1.000
_cell.length_c   1.000
_cell.angle_alpha   90.00
_cell.angle_beta   90.00
_cell.angle_gamma   90.00
#
_symmetry.space_group_name_H-M   'P 1'
#
loop_
_entity.id
_entity.type
_entity.pdbx_description
1 polymer ?
#
loop_
_entity_poly.entity_id
_entity_poly.type
_entity_poly.pdbx_seq_one_letter_code
_entity_poly.pdbx_strand_id
1 'polypeptide(L)'
;MHIYMIFPLVSCNLVLIMSIKIMKFIFPKNLIKFFLTFVILFAFDLNSKELAKYNDWSAFAEGEGKNLACMAVSKPKKSEGKYSRRGDIFAIVTHLPGQNKWNEFSIVAGYNYQPNSNPDVTIGDMKFQLFTSGSRAWSFSPSEDEKIVKFLKNSMKMKVIGTSSRGTITNDTYSLVGFSKAYKKINEACNKKK
;
A
#
# COMPACT_ATOMS: atom_id res chain seq x y z
N MET A 1 -0.80 1.06 20.61
CA MET A 1 -0.62 0.37 19.32
C MET A 1 -1.57 1.03 18.32
N HIS A 2 -1.12 2.12 17.66
CA HIS A 2 -1.95 2.88 16.72
C HIS A 2 -1.72 2.35 15.31
N ILE A 3 -2.76 1.72 14.78
CA ILE A 3 -2.83 1.25 13.39
C ILE A 3 -3.23 2.46 12.55
N TYR A 4 -2.30 3.01 11.76
CA TYR A 4 -2.64 3.99 10.74
C TYR A 4 -3.29 3.28 9.56
N MET A 5 -4.60 3.47 9.43
CA MET A 5 -5.37 3.06 8.27
C MET A 5 -5.02 3.97 7.09
N ILE A 6 -4.47 3.39 6.02
CA ILE A 6 -4.44 4.05 4.71
C ILE A 6 -5.87 3.91 4.16
N PHE A 7 -6.64 4.99 4.23
CA PHE A 7 -7.96 5.07 3.60
C PHE A 7 -7.82 5.11 2.07
N PRO A 8 -8.67 4.39 1.32
CA PRO A 8 -8.75 4.56 -0.12
C PRO A 8 -9.29 5.94 -0.44
N LEU A 9 -8.75 6.58 -1.47
CA LEU A 9 -9.25 7.80 -2.10
C LEU A 9 -10.68 7.57 -2.63
N VAL A 10 -11.67 7.64 -1.75
CA VAL A 10 -13.07 7.78 -2.14
C VAL A 10 -13.45 9.23 -1.94
N SER A 11 -13.47 9.95 -3.08
CA SER A 11 -14.28 11.15 -3.32
C SER A 11 -14.51 12.07 -2.11
N CYS A 12 -13.53 12.88 -1.78
CA CYS A 12 -13.63 13.99 -0.80
C CYS A 12 -14.71 15.03 -1.17
N ASN A 13 -15.17 15.05 -2.43
CA ASN A 13 -16.14 16.03 -2.92
C ASN A 13 -17.59 15.81 -2.42
N LEU A 14 -17.99 14.57 -2.15
CA LEU A 14 -19.40 14.32 -1.76
C LEU A 14 -19.65 14.64 -0.29
N VAL A 15 -18.68 14.39 0.59
CA VAL A 15 -18.78 14.72 2.02
C VAL A 15 -18.72 16.23 2.25
N LEU A 16 -17.91 16.96 1.47
CA LEU A 16 -17.79 18.41 1.56
C LEU A 16 -19.10 19.11 1.17
N ILE A 17 -19.79 18.64 0.11
CA ILE A 17 -21.04 19.23 -0.40
C ILE A 17 -22.20 19.01 0.59
N MET A 18 -22.27 17.84 1.26
CA MET A 18 -23.29 17.59 2.28
C MET A 18 -23.08 18.44 3.54
N SER A 19 -21.83 18.61 3.99
CA SER A 19 -21.52 19.45 5.17
C SER A 19 -21.85 20.92 4.95
N ILE A 20 -21.66 21.48 3.74
CA ILE A 20 -21.96 22.86 3.42
C ILE A 20 -23.48 23.15 3.42
N LYS A 21 -24.31 22.19 3.02
CA LYS A 21 -25.78 22.35 3.05
C LYS A 21 -26.37 22.37 4.46
N ILE A 22 -25.82 21.56 5.38
CA ILE A 22 -26.28 21.48 6.78
C ILE A 22 -25.82 22.73 7.55
N MET A 23 -24.61 23.25 7.27
CA MET A 23 -24.06 24.43 7.96
C MET A 23 -24.78 25.74 7.64
N LYS A 24 -25.45 25.87 6.47
CA LYS A 24 -26.22 27.03 6.11
C LYS A 24 -27.49 27.23 6.97
N PHE A 25 -27.94 26.19 7.67
CA PHE A 25 -29.18 26.25 8.48
C PHE A 25 -28.92 26.64 9.95
N ILE A 26 -27.69 26.56 10.44
CA ILE A 26 -27.39 26.66 11.88
C ILE A 26 -26.55 27.90 12.24
N PHE A 27 -25.80 28.52 11.31
CA PHE A 27 -24.85 29.58 11.64
C PHE A 27 -25.07 30.90 10.84
N PRO A 28 -24.88 32.10 11.46
CA PRO A 28 -24.96 33.38 10.77
C PRO A 28 -23.85 33.50 9.70
N LYS A 29 -24.20 34.15 8.58
CA LYS A 29 -23.38 34.25 7.34
C LYS A 29 -21.91 34.65 7.55
N ASN A 30 -21.60 35.40 8.58
CA ASN A 30 -20.22 35.85 8.86
C ASN A 30 -19.37 34.80 9.55
N LEU A 31 -19.98 33.91 10.32
CA LEU A 31 -19.25 32.77 10.98
C LEU A 31 -18.92 31.68 9.99
N ILE A 32 -19.73 31.49 8.95
CA ILE A 32 -19.51 30.53 7.88
C ILE A 32 -18.28 30.88 7.06
N LYS A 33 -18.03 32.17 6.79
CA LYS A 33 -16.83 32.62 6.08
C LYS A 33 -15.56 32.39 6.88
N PHE A 34 -15.60 32.58 8.19
CA PHE A 34 -14.45 32.33 9.08
C PHE A 34 -14.13 30.84 9.19
N PHE A 35 -15.15 29.98 9.24
CA PHE A 35 -14.99 28.53 9.29
C PHE A 35 -14.51 27.94 7.96
N LEU A 36 -14.97 28.51 6.82
CA LEU A 36 -14.52 28.08 5.50
C LEU A 36 -13.04 28.41 5.26
N THR A 37 -12.57 29.59 5.70
CA THR A 37 -11.16 29.96 5.62
C THR A 37 -10.29 29.10 6.54
N PHE A 38 -10.80 28.71 7.71
CA PHE A 38 -10.06 27.85 8.66
C PHE A 38 -9.93 26.41 8.15
N VAL A 39 -10.96 25.85 7.49
CA VAL A 39 -10.91 24.50 6.92
C VAL A 39 -9.96 24.40 5.72
N ILE A 40 -9.81 25.46 4.93
CA ILE A 40 -8.89 25.49 3.78
C ILE A 40 -7.43 25.50 4.24
N LEU A 41 -7.12 26.03 5.42
CA LEU A 41 -5.76 26.08 5.98
C LEU A 41 -5.27 24.74 6.54
N PHE A 42 -6.14 23.73 6.70
CA PHE A 42 -5.82 22.39 7.19
C PHE A 42 -5.94 21.28 6.15
N ALA A 43 -6.02 21.62 4.87
CA ALA A 43 -5.79 20.65 3.80
C ALA A 43 -4.30 20.27 3.81
N PHE A 44 -3.91 19.39 4.73
CA PHE A 44 -2.61 18.70 4.65
C PHE A 44 -2.64 17.85 3.39
N ASP A 45 -1.89 18.25 2.40
CA ASP A 45 -1.59 17.42 1.24
C ASP A 45 -0.85 16.17 1.74
N LEU A 46 -1.56 15.04 1.86
CA LEU A 46 -0.93 13.72 1.89
C LEU A 46 -0.32 13.48 0.50
N ASN A 47 0.82 14.09 0.24
CA ASN A 47 1.46 14.06 -1.06
C ASN A 47 2.38 12.85 -1.14
N SER A 48 1.84 11.71 -1.56
CA SER A 48 2.67 10.57 -1.99
C SER A 48 3.36 10.95 -3.30
N LYS A 49 4.68 11.17 -3.24
CA LYS A 49 5.48 11.55 -4.41
C LYS A 49 5.99 10.31 -5.11
N GLU A 50 5.58 10.08 -6.36
CA GLU A 50 6.24 9.12 -7.23
C GLU A 50 7.66 9.62 -7.54
N LEU A 51 8.67 8.86 -7.11
CA LEU A 51 10.08 9.19 -7.30
C LEU A 51 10.57 8.77 -8.68
N ALA A 52 10.13 7.60 -9.12
CA ALA A 52 10.48 7.02 -10.43
C ALA A 52 9.64 5.79 -10.72
N LYS A 53 9.51 5.47 -12.01
CA LYS A 53 8.91 4.23 -12.52
C LYS A 53 9.93 3.43 -13.33
N TYR A 54 10.01 2.13 -13.06
CA TYR A 54 10.92 1.20 -13.70
C TYR A 54 10.14 -0.02 -14.17
N ASN A 55 9.72 -0.02 -15.43
CA ASN A 55 8.89 -1.08 -16.01
C ASN A 55 7.62 -1.34 -15.17
N ASP A 56 7.55 -2.47 -14.46
CA ASP A 56 6.39 -2.92 -13.72
C ASP A 56 6.41 -2.49 -12.22
N TRP A 57 7.45 -1.75 -11.80
CA TRP A 57 7.61 -1.26 -10.44
C TRP A 57 7.79 0.25 -10.39
N SER A 58 7.11 0.91 -9.47
CA SER A 58 7.28 2.33 -9.17
C SER A 58 7.84 2.51 -7.76
N ALA A 59 8.68 3.53 -7.60
CA ALA A 59 9.21 3.96 -6.31
C ALA A 59 8.48 5.21 -5.83
N PHE A 60 8.05 5.21 -4.57
CA PHE A 60 7.36 6.32 -3.93
C PHE A 60 8.06 6.73 -2.65
N ALA A 61 7.88 7.99 -2.26
CA ALA A 61 8.15 8.47 -0.90
C ALA A 61 6.94 9.26 -0.39
N GLU A 62 6.61 9.08 0.88
CA GLU A 62 5.52 9.75 1.56
C GLU A 62 5.97 10.19 2.95
N GLY A 63 5.51 11.37 3.38
CA GLY A 63 5.86 11.94 4.67
C GLY A 63 7.30 12.46 4.74
N GLU A 64 7.70 12.92 5.93
CA GLU A 64 9.00 13.50 6.20
C GLU A 64 9.50 13.13 7.61
N GLY A 65 10.82 13.25 7.83
CA GLY A 65 11.44 13.01 9.12
C GLY A 65 11.13 11.62 9.68
N LYS A 66 10.53 11.56 10.87
CA LYS A 66 10.16 10.28 11.52
C LYS A 66 9.00 9.54 10.84
N ASN A 67 8.21 10.26 10.03
CA ASN A 67 7.06 9.71 9.32
C ASN A 67 7.40 9.36 7.87
N LEU A 68 8.65 9.49 7.44
CA LEU A 68 9.08 9.14 6.09
C LEU A 68 8.85 7.64 5.85
N ALA A 69 8.17 7.33 4.74
CA ALA A 69 8.00 6.00 4.19
C ALA A 69 8.47 5.97 2.73
N CYS A 70 9.29 4.99 2.36
CA CYS A 70 9.71 4.77 0.97
C CYS A 70 9.23 3.41 0.50
N MET A 71 8.53 3.36 -0.62
CA MET A 71 7.82 2.17 -1.08
C MET A 71 8.17 1.84 -2.52
N ALA A 72 8.51 0.57 -2.78
CA ALA A 72 8.52 0.00 -4.12
C ALA A 72 7.19 -0.76 -4.32
N VAL A 73 6.43 -0.40 -5.34
CA VAL A 73 5.06 -0.85 -5.55
C VAL A 73 4.88 -1.42 -6.95
N SER A 74 4.16 -2.53 -7.07
CA SER A 74 3.77 -3.12 -8.36
C SER A 74 2.32 -3.60 -8.33
N LYS A 75 1.67 -3.56 -9.50
CA LYS A 75 0.38 -4.22 -9.75
C LYS A 75 0.61 -5.56 -10.45
N PRO A 76 -0.26 -6.57 -10.24
CA PRO A 76 -0.14 -7.82 -10.96
C PRO A 76 -0.35 -7.62 -12.47
N LYS A 77 0.35 -8.40 -13.27
CA LYS A 77 0.16 -8.47 -14.74
C LYS A 77 -1.05 -9.33 -15.10
N LYS A 78 -1.39 -10.28 -14.22
CA LYS A 78 -2.54 -11.18 -14.37
C LYS A 78 -3.16 -11.42 -13.02
N SER A 79 -4.48 -11.34 -12.94
CA SER A 79 -5.28 -11.63 -11.76
C SER A 79 -6.41 -12.57 -12.13
N GLU A 80 -6.43 -13.74 -11.50
CA GLU A 80 -7.37 -14.83 -11.78
C GLU A 80 -8.18 -15.14 -10.52
N GLY A 81 -9.42 -15.57 -10.71
CA GLY A 81 -10.36 -15.97 -9.64
C GLY A 81 -11.81 -15.78 -10.07
N LYS A 82 -12.72 -16.48 -9.42
CA LYS A 82 -14.16 -16.34 -9.68
C LYS A 82 -14.75 -15.21 -8.81
N TYR A 83 -14.49 -13.96 -9.19
CA TYR A 83 -15.02 -12.77 -8.51
C TYR A 83 -15.70 -11.82 -9.50
N SER A 84 -16.77 -11.14 -9.07
CA SER A 84 -17.46 -10.10 -9.85
C SER A 84 -16.86 -8.71 -9.62
N ARG A 85 -16.29 -8.44 -8.44
CA ARG A 85 -15.62 -7.20 -8.05
C ARG A 85 -14.39 -7.48 -7.22
N ARG A 86 -13.35 -6.70 -7.43
CA ARG A 86 -12.12 -6.70 -6.65
C ARG A 86 -11.57 -5.28 -6.60
N GLY A 87 -11.07 -4.85 -5.46
CA GLY A 87 -10.38 -3.57 -5.31
C GLY A 87 -8.97 -3.60 -5.90
N ASP A 88 -8.22 -2.54 -5.65
CA ASP A 88 -6.83 -2.44 -6.08
C ASP A 88 -5.93 -3.50 -5.43
N ILE A 89 -4.99 -4.00 -6.22
CA ILE A 89 -4.09 -5.10 -5.86
C ILE A 89 -2.66 -4.62 -5.99
N PHE A 90 -1.85 -4.77 -4.93
CA PHE A 90 -0.47 -4.35 -4.92
C PHE A 90 0.45 -5.35 -4.22
N ALA A 91 1.67 -5.47 -4.74
CA ALA A 91 2.83 -5.96 -4.00
C ALA A 91 3.69 -4.76 -3.60
N ILE A 92 4.12 -4.70 -2.35
CA ILE A 92 4.78 -3.51 -1.78
C ILE A 92 5.99 -3.97 -0.96
N VAL A 93 7.12 -3.30 -1.14
CA VAL A 93 8.26 -3.34 -0.21
C VAL A 93 8.43 -1.95 0.38
N THR A 94 8.37 -1.84 1.70
CA THR A 94 8.37 -0.56 2.42
C THR A 94 9.60 -0.42 3.32
N HIS A 95 10.13 0.79 3.40
CA HIS A 95 11.08 1.25 4.41
C HIS A 95 10.42 2.32 5.28
N LEU A 96 10.55 2.17 6.60
CA LEU A 96 10.07 3.10 7.62
C LEU A 96 11.24 3.46 8.54
N PRO A 97 12.18 4.34 8.10
CA PRO A 97 13.40 4.64 8.84
C PRO A 97 13.14 5.17 10.25
N GLY A 98 12.12 5.98 10.45
CA GLY A 98 11.76 6.51 11.76
C GLY A 98 11.28 5.45 12.77
N GLN A 99 10.91 4.24 12.29
CA GLN A 99 10.56 3.07 13.10
C GLN A 99 11.66 2.00 13.09
N ASN A 100 12.80 2.27 12.46
CA ASN A 100 13.87 1.30 12.20
C ASN A 100 13.37 0.00 11.52
N LYS A 101 12.35 0.13 10.65
CA LYS A 101 11.80 -0.99 9.88
C LYS A 101 12.26 -0.91 8.43
N TRP A 102 12.78 -2.01 7.93
CA TRP A 102 13.35 -2.11 6.59
C TRP A 102 12.83 -3.35 5.87
N ASN A 103 12.64 -3.21 4.56
CA ASN A 103 12.25 -4.33 3.68
C ASN A 103 10.85 -4.92 3.95
N GLU A 104 10.00 -4.28 4.75
CA GLU A 104 8.67 -4.82 5.05
C GLU A 104 7.91 -5.17 3.76
N PHE A 105 7.71 -6.46 3.54
CA PHE A 105 6.99 -6.96 2.38
C PHE A 105 5.52 -7.15 2.71
N SER A 106 4.66 -6.64 1.81
CA SER A 106 3.22 -6.81 1.96
C SER A 106 2.49 -6.95 0.63
N ILE A 107 1.34 -7.63 0.68
CA ILE A 107 0.39 -7.75 -0.42
C ILE A 107 -0.92 -7.10 -0.02
N VAL A 108 -1.45 -6.22 -0.85
CA VAL A 108 -2.82 -5.72 -0.79
C VAL A 108 -3.63 -6.55 -1.77
N ALA A 109 -4.64 -7.28 -1.26
CA ALA A 109 -5.36 -8.27 -2.08
C ALA A 109 -6.55 -7.69 -2.85
N GLY A 110 -7.02 -6.48 -2.49
CA GLY A 110 -8.25 -5.90 -3.04
C GLY A 110 -9.54 -6.56 -2.51
N TYR A 111 -9.43 -7.39 -1.48
CA TYR A 111 -10.52 -8.01 -0.71
C TYR A 111 -10.05 -8.30 0.71
N ASN A 112 -10.97 -8.52 1.65
CA ASN A 112 -10.60 -9.02 2.97
C ASN A 112 -10.31 -10.52 2.87
N TYR A 113 -9.16 -10.93 3.40
CA TYR A 113 -8.78 -12.33 3.47
C TYR A 113 -9.74 -13.15 4.36
N GLN A 114 -9.86 -14.42 4.05
CA GLN A 114 -10.55 -15.37 4.93
C GLN A 114 -9.82 -15.43 6.28
N PRO A 115 -10.53 -15.38 7.42
CA PRO A 115 -9.90 -15.53 8.73
C PRO A 115 -9.01 -16.79 8.81
N ASN A 116 -7.83 -16.64 9.41
CA ASN A 116 -6.85 -17.72 9.56
C ASN A 116 -6.32 -18.32 8.24
N SER A 117 -6.49 -17.64 7.11
CA SER A 117 -5.86 -18.04 5.85
C SER A 117 -4.51 -17.33 5.69
N ASN A 118 -3.49 -18.10 5.31
CA ASN A 118 -2.16 -17.61 5.00
C ASN A 118 -1.96 -17.69 3.47
N PRO A 119 -1.86 -16.53 2.77
CA PRO A 119 -1.59 -16.56 1.34
C PRO A 119 -0.21 -17.14 1.06
N ASP A 120 -0.14 -17.94 0.00
CA ASP A 120 1.12 -18.47 -0.52
C ASP A 120 1.74 -17.50 -1.52
N VAL A 121 3.02 -17.21 -1.34
CA VAL A 121 3.83 -16.40 -2.26
C VAL A 121 4.95 -17.27 -2.83
N THR A 122 4.99 -17.42 -4.16
CA THR A 122 6.06 -18.15 -4.85
C THR A 122 6.89 -17.14 -5.65
N ILE A 123 8.20 -17.11 -5.42
CA ILE A 123 9.18 -16.23 -6.10
C ILE A 123 10.28 -17.12 -6.67
N GLY A 124 10.32 -17.27 -7.99
CA GLY A 124 11.14 -18.33 -8.60
C GLY A 124 10.72 -19.70 -8.07
N ASP A 125 11.65 -20.45 -7.46
CA ASP A 125 11.41 -21.76 -6.89
C ASP A 125 11.11 -21.73 -5.37
N MET A 126 11.17 -20.55 -4.75
CA MET A 126 10.95 -20.40 -3.31
C MET A 126 9.51 -20.10 -2.97
N LYS A 127 9.02 -20.73 -1.91
CA LYS A 127 7.68 -20.51 -1.37
C LYS A 127 7.76 -19.85 0.00
N PHE A 128 6.89 -18.89 0.23
CA PHE A 128 6.69 -18.17 1.48
C PHE A 128 5.20 -18.18 1.82
N GLN A 129 4.89 -18.14 3.09
CA GLN A 129 3.53 -17.85 3.57
C GLN A 129 3.50 -16.48 4.24
N LEU A 130 2.36 -15.81 4.17
CA LEU A 130 2.16 -14.52 4.82
C LEU A 130 1.04 -14.64 5.85
N PHE A 131 1.10 -13.86 6.92
CA PHE A 131 -0.05 -13.69 7.80
C PHE A 131 -0.97 -12.56 7.30
N THR A 132 -2.24 -12.60 7.64
CA THR A 132 -3.24 -11.65 7.13
C THR A 132 -3.88 -10.81 8.23
N SER A 133 -4.22 -9.56 7.88
CA SER A 133 -5.09 -8.70 8.67
C SER A 133 -5.92 -7.83 7.71
N GLY A 134 -7.24 -8.01 7.72
CA GLY A 134 -8.14 -7.34 6.78
C GLY A 134 -7.82 -7.69 5.33
N SER A 135 -7.52 -6.69 4.50
CA SER A 135 -7.21 -6.85 3.07
C SER A 135 -5.72 -6.94 2.76
N ARG A 136 -4.87 -6.97 3.77
CA ARG A 136 -3.41 -6.99 3.60
C ARG A 136 -2.79 -8.22 4.22
N ALA A 137 -1.69 -8.67 3.63
CA ALA A 137 -0.86 -9.75 4.15
C ALA A 137 0.60 -9.30 4.25
N TRP A 138 1.33 -9.80 5.25
CA TRP A 138 2.75 -9.48 5.54
C TRP A 138 3.55 -10.73 5.81
N SER A 139 4.86 -10.65 5.67
CA SER A 139 5.79 -11.67 6.15
C SER A 139 5.74 -11.77 7.69
N PHE A 140 6.12 -12.92 8.22
CA PHE A 140 6.08 -13.17 9.67
C PHE A 140 7.22 -12.51 10.45
N SER A 141 8.32 -12.10 9.77
CA SER A 141 9.49 -11.56 10.45
C SER A 141 10.37 -10.69 9.53
N PRO A 142 11.17 -9.77 10.11
CA PRO A 142 12.16 -9.00 9.34
C PRO A 142 13.17 -9.86 8.58
N SER A 143 13.55 -11.02 9.14
CA SER A 143 14.47 -11.94 8.46
C SER A 143 13.84 -12.61 7.23
N GLU A 144 12.53 -12.83 7.26
CA GLU A 144 11.78 -13.32 6.10
C GLU A 144 11.60 -12.23 5.05
N ASP A 145 11.34 -10.98 5.46
CA ASP A 145 11.34 -9.82 4.57
C ASP A 145 12.64 -9.70 3.76
N GLU A 146 13.79 -9.86 4.43
CA GLU A 146 15.09 -9.82 3.78
C GLU A 146 15.27 -10.95 2.75
N LYS A 147 14.83 -12.17 3.11
CA LYS A 147 14.84 -13.32 2.18
C LYS A 147 13.95 -13.04 0.98
N ILE A 148 12.72 -12.59 1.20
CA ILE A 148 11.78 -12.24 0.12
C ILE A 148 12.42 -11.21 -0.82
N VAL A 149 12.95 -10.10 -0.28
CA VAL A 149 13.62 -9.06 -1.09
C VAL A 149 14.80 -9.62 -1.90
N LYS A 150 15.58 -10.55 -1.32
CA LYS A 150 16.66 -11.22 -2.04
C LYS A 150 16.15 -12.00 -3.25
N PHE A 151 15.06 -12.76 -3.09
CA PHE A 151 14.46 -13.52 -4.19
C PHE A 151 13.77 -12.62 -5.22
N LEU A 152 13.10 -11.53 -4.79
CA LEU A 152 12.52 -10.53 -5.69
C LEU A 152 13.57 -9.90 -6.63
N LYS A 153 14.81 -9.69 -6.16
CA LYS A 153 15.90 -9.15 -6.99
C LYS A 153 16.42 -10.13 -8.05
N ASN A 154 16.31 -11.43 -7.78
CA ASN A 154 16.97 -12.48 -8.56
C ASN A 154 15.98 -13.33 -9.39
N SER A 155 14.70 -13.00 -9.38
CA SER A 155 13.66 -13.72 -10.08
C SER A 155 12.96 -12.83 -11.10
N MET A 156 12.23 -13.44 -12.04
CA MET A 156 11.49 -12.72 -13.10
C MET A 156 10.00 -12.60 -12.79
N LYS A 157 9.47 -13.48 -11.94
CA LYS A 157 8.04 -13.57 -11.65
C LYS A 157 7.81 -13.90 -10.17
N MET A 158 6.71 -13.37 -9.66
CA MET A 158 6.15 -13.73 -8.37
C MET A 158 4.68 -14.09 -8.56
N LYS A 159 4.23 -15.13 -7.86
CA LYS A 159 2.86 -15.60 -7.83
C LYS A 159 2.32 -15.53 -6.42
N VAL A 160 1.11 -15.01 -6.24
CA VAL A 160 0.43 -14.91 -4.96
C VAL A 160 -0.91 -15.63 -5.05
N ILE A 161 -1.14 -16.61 -4.19
CA ILE A 161 -2.41 -17.31 -4.08
C ILE A 161 -3.01 -16.97 -2.72
N GLY A 162 -4.23 -16.44 -2.72
CA GLY A 162 -4.95 -16.07 -1.50
C GLY A 162 -6.42 -16.46 -1.57
N THR A 163 -7.08 -16.50 -0.41
CA THR A 163 -8.50 -16.81 -0.30
C THR A 163 -9.23 -15.63 0.33
N SER A 164 -10.27 -15.14 -0.35
CA SER A 164 -11.11 -14.05 0.16
C SER A 164 -12.00 -14.54 1.30
N SER A 165 -12.54 -13.61 2.10
CA SER A 165 -13.52 -13.89 3.16
C SER A 165 -14.80 -14.58 2.66
N ARG A 166 -15.03 -14.58 1.34
CA ARG A 166 -16.13 -15.29 0.69
C ARG A 166 -15.73 -16.67 0.15
N GLY A 167 -14.51 -17.14 0.45
CA GLY A 167 -14.00 -18.43 -0.02
C GLY A 167 -13.48 -18.43 -1.47
N THR A 168 -13.43 -17.27 -2.13
CA THR A 168 -12.90 -17.20 -3.51
C THR A 168 -11.37 -17.28 -3.49
N ILE A 169 -10.82 -18.28 -4.16
CA ILE A 169 -9.37 -18.40 -4.39
C ILE A 169 -8.99 -17.45 -5.53
N THR A 170 -7.93 -16.68 -5.31
CA THR A 170 -7.32 -15.79 -6.32
C THR A 170 -5.89 -16.18 -6.58
N ASN A 171 -5.42 -15.90 -7.79
CA ASN A 171 -4.06 -16.17 -8.23
C ASN A 171 -3.55 -14.97 -9.02
N ASP A 172 -2.64 -14.21 -8.40
CA ASP A 172 -2.07 -13.00 -8.94
C ASP A 172 -0.64 -13.24 -9.39
N THR A 173 -0.32 -12.89 -10.62
CA THR A 173 1.02 -13.00 -11.17
C THR A 173 1.62 -11.63 -11.38
N TYR A 174 2.76 -11.38 -10.75
CA TYR A 174 3.53 -10.15 -10.85
C TYR A 174 4.78 -10.37 -11.69
N SER A 175 5.12 -9.38 -12.51
CA SER A 175 6.45 -9.27 -13.10
C SER A 175 7.39 -8.63 -12.10
N LEU A 176 8.62 -9.12 -12.02
CA LEU A 176 9.68 -8.55 -11.19
C LEU A 176 10.65 -7.66 -11.99
N VAL A 177 10.35 -7.43 -13.28
CA VAL A 177 11.12 -6.54 -14.15
C VAL A 177 11.04 -5.11 -13.61
N GLY A 178 12.17 -4.55 -13.26
CA GLY A 178 12.28 -3.20 -12.68
C GLY A 178 12.37 -3.16 -11.16
N PHE A 179 12.08 -4.27 -10.45
CA PHE A 179 12.12 -4.31 -8.99
C PHE A 179 13.45 -3.83 -8.42
N SER A 180 14.58 -4.36 -8.88
CA SER A 180 15.91 -4.00 -8.36
C SER A 180 16.23 -2.50 -8.51
N LYS A 181 15.75 -1.86 -9.60
CA LYS A 181 15.90 -0.41 -9.81
C LYS A 181 14.99 0.39 -8.86
N ALA A 182 13.72 -0.01 -8.72
CA ALA A 182 12.79 0.62 -7.80
C ALA A 182 13.26 0.48 -6.33
N TYR A 183 13.75 -0.71 -5.96
CA TYR A 183 14.30 -0.98 -4.64
C TYR A 183 15.56 -0.13 -4.36
N LYS A 184 16.47 0.03 -5.33
CA LYS A 184 17.61 0.94 -5.19
C LYS A 184 17.13 2.37 -4.94
N LYS A 185 16.11 2.81 -5.67
CA LYS A 185 15.56 4.17 -5.53
C LYS A 185 14.95 4.43 -4.15
N ILE A 186 14.21 3.48 -3.58
CA ILE A 186 13.67 3.63 -2.22
C ILE A 186 14.74 3.56 -1.14
N ASN A 187 15.82 2.76 -1.33
CA ASN A 187 16.97 2.78 -0.43
C ASN A 187 17.64 4.15 -0.39
N GLU A 188 17.85 4.78 -1.56
CA GLU A 188 18.42 6.12 -1.67
C GLU A 188 17.51 7.15 -0.99
N ALA A 189 16.21 7.11 -1.25
CA ALA A 189 15.24 8.06 -0.70
C ALA A 189 15.13 7.97 0.83
N CYS A 190 15.20 6.78 1.38
CA CYS A 190 15.15 6.54 2.83
C CYS A 190 16.53 6.43 3.50
N ASN A 191 17.63 6.75 2.78
CA ASN A 191 19.00 6.70 3.30
C ASN A 191 19.37 5.35 3.95
N LYS A 192 18.88 4.23 3.38
CA LYS A 192 19.23 2.90 3.88
C LYS A 192 20.71 2.65 3.69
N LYS A 193 21.45 2.51 4.79
CA LYS A 193 22.86 2.11 4.75
C LYS A 193 22.97 0.71 4.15
N LYS A 194 24.01 0.48 3.35
CA LYS A 194 24.33 -0.82 2.75
C LYS A 194 24.81 -1.81 3.81
#